data_dbd3dfa712184119a6fb8dd56b6081a2
#
_entry.id   dbd3dfa712184119a6fb8dd56b6081a2
#
_cell.length_a   1.000
_cell.length_b   1.000
_cell.length_c   1.000
_cell.angle_alpha   90.00
_cell.angle_beta   90.00
_cell.angle_gamma   90.00
#
_symmetry.space_group_name_H-M   'P 1'
#
loop_
_entity.id
_entity.type
_entity.pdbx_description
1 polymer ?
#
loop_
_entity_poly.entity_id
_entity_poly.type
_entity_poly.pdbx_seq_one_letter_code
_entity_poly.pdbx_strand_id
1 'polypeptide(L)'
;MLITPEKLYKQRRNFLKLGAGALISSSVLASKLSALNFTSDTNPNKLEISDEELATNYVNFYEFSTDKRKAVSLAQNFNTQNWKIDISGEIEKPLTLSMEDILKFPLEERIYRFRCVETWSMVVPWVGFELRHLIEMAKPTSEAKFVKFTTLLDKSQFPDQDALFPTIDYPYVEGLRMDEAMHPLTLLAVGMYKKALKPQNGAPIRLVVPWKYGFKSIKSIVKIEFTKEQPKSTWESYAPSEYGFYANVNPNVSHPRWSQANERALGDFFTKPTLMFNGYEKEVASLYKNMDLKVNF
;
A
#
# COMPACT_ATOMS: atom_id res chain seq x y z
N MET A 1 10.97 36.84 35.72
CA MET A 1 11.37 36.62 34.32
C MET A 1 12.18 35.33 34.28
N LEU A 2 11.62 34.22 33.84
CA LEU A 2 12.28 32.91 33.81
C LEU A 2 13.14 32.85 32.53
N ILE A 3 14.46 32.85 32.69
CA ILE A 3 15.41 32.74 31.58
C ILE A 3 15.52 31.25 31.20
N THR A 4 15.18 30.94 29.95
CA THR A 4 15.30 29.57 29.44
C THR A 4 16.78 29.17 29.37
N PRO A 5 17.22 28.01 29.94
CA PRO A 5 18.60 27.59 29.90
C PRO A 5 19.14 27.44 28.45
N GLU A 6 20.35 27.89 28.20
CA GLU A 6 21.06 27.88 26.90
C GLU A 6 21.07 26.49 26.23
N LYS A 7 21.08 25.43 27.02
CA LYS A 7 21.02 24.03 26.58
C LYS A 7 19.71 23.68 25.84
N LEU A 8 18.58 24.25 26.28
CA LEU A 8 17.26 24.10 25.64
C LEU A 8 17.16 24.93 24.34
N TYR A 9 17.84 26.08 24.28
CA TYR A 9 17.88 26.91 23.08
C TYR A 9 18.70 26.24 21.95
N LYS A 10 19.81 25.59 22.28
CA LYS A 10 20.61 24.79 21.31
C LYS A 10 19.87 23.55 20.80
N GLN A 11 19.07 22.89 21.65
CA GLN A 11 18.24 21.76 21.24
C GLN A 11 17.13 22.20 20.26
N ARG A 12 16.48 23.35 20.46
CA ARG A 12 15.51 23.92 19.52
C ARG A 12 16.11 24.18 18.13
N ARG A 13 17.33 24.66 18.08
CA ARG A 13 18.04 24.94 16.80
C ARG A 13 18.42 23.66 16.05
N ASN A 14 18.73 22.58 16.76
CA ASN A 14 18.97 21.26 16.18
C ASN A 14 17.67 20.59 15.71
N PHE A 15 16.56 20.79 16.44
CA PHE A 15 15.24 20.31 16.05
C PHE A 15 14.74 20.98 14.76
N LEU A 16 14.97 22.28 14.62
CA LEU A 16 14.64 23.02 13.40
C LEU A 16 15.50 22.63 12.20
N LYS A 17 16.77 22.24 12.43
CA LYS A 17 17.65 21.73 11.34
C LYS A 17 17.26 20.34 10.90
N LEU A 18 16.79 19.47 11.80
CA LEU A 18 16.24 18.14 11.47
C LEU A 18 14.90 18.23 10.74
N GLY A 19 14.03 19.15 11.14
CA GLY A 19 12.75 19.40 10.48
C GLY A 19 12.89 19.94 9.05
N ALA A 20 13.92 20.76 8.76
CA ALA A 20 14.18 21.28 7.43
C ALA A 20 14.71 20.19 6.46
N GLY A 21 15.46 19.20 6.97
CA GLY A 21 15.98 18.10 6.14
C GLY A 21 14.87 17.13 5.67
N ALA A 22 13.89 16.83 6.52
CA ALA A 22 12.77 15.95 6.19
C ALA A 22 11.80 16.58 5.18
N LEU A 23 11.61 17.89 5.24
CA LEU A 23 10.77 18.63 4.28
C LEU A 23 11.39 18.68 2.87
N ILE A 24 12.72 18.63 2.75
CA ILE A 24 13.41 18.67 1.46
C ILE A 24 13.29 17.35 0.70
N SER A 25 13.23 16.20 1.38
CA SER A 25 13.17 14.89 0.71
C SER A 25 11.79 14.58 0.12
N SER A 26 10.72 14.93 0.82
CA SER A 26 9.36 14.83 0.26
C SER A 26 9.12 15.84 -0.86
N SER A 27 9.76 17.00 -0.81
CA SER A 27 9.67 18.04 -1.85
C SER A 27 10.37 17.64 -3.15
N VAL A 28 11.49 16.92 -3.12
CA VAL A 28 12.22 16.47 -4.31
C VAL A 28 11.44 15.39 -5.07
N LEU A 29 10.87 14.40 -4.37
CA LEU A 29 10.03 13.40 -5.03
C LEU A 29 8.70 13.99 -5.49
N ALA A 30 8.08 14.87 -4.71
CA ALA A 30 6.88 15.61 -5.10
C ALA A 30 7.13 16.52 -6.33
N SER A 31 8.28 17.19 -6.41
CA SER A 31 8.65 17.99 -7.57
C SER A 31 8.94 17.12 -8.81
N LYS A 32 9.55 15.95 -8.63
CA LYS A 32 9.73 14.98 -9.71
C LYS A 32 8.40 14.43 -10.21
N LEU A 33 7.45 14.11 -9.31
CA LEU A 33 6.14 13.60 -9.69
C LEU A 33 5.30 14.65 -10.43
N SER A 34 5.36 15.92 -10.02
CA SER A 34 4.69 17.03 -10.70
C SER A 34 5.32 17.37 -12.07
N ALA A 35 6.58 16.95 -12.29
CA ALA A 35 7.29 17.10 -13.56
C ALA A 35 7.16 15.86 -14.48
N LEU A 36 6.58 14.76 -13.99
CA LEU A 36 6.42 13.53 -14.77
C LEU A 36 5.16 13.59 -15.61
N ASN A 37 5.29 13.20 -16.87
CA ASN A 37 4.15 12.94 -17.73
C ASN A 37 3.54 11.60 -17.34
N PHE A 38 2.29 11.61 -16.93
CA PHE A 38 1.48 10.42 -16.75
C PHE A 38 0.15 10.57 -17.49
N THR A 39 -0.42 9.47 -17.93
CA THR A 39 -1.74 9.46 -18.54
C THR A 39 -2.80 9.64 -17.46
N SER A 40 -3.64 10.66 -17.60
CA SER A 40 -4.75 10.90 -16.65
C SER A 40 -5.89 9.93 -16.91
N ASP A 41 -6.50 9.41 -15.83
CA ASP A 41 -7.73 8.62 -15.90
C ASP A 41 -8.91 9.50 -16.30
N THR A 42 -9.70 9.03 -17.25
CA THR A 42 -10.93 9.71 -17.70
C THR A 42 -12.12 9.48 -16.76
N ASN A 43 -11.94 8.67 -15.72
CA ASN A 43 -12.98 8.24 -14.79
C ASN A 43 -14.24 7.67 -15.53
N PRO A 44 -14.06 6.65 -16.39
CA PRO A 44 -15.14 6.13 -17.22
C PRO A 44 -16.31 5.60 -16.42
N ASN A 45 -16.05 5.12 -15.20
CA ASN A 45 -17.07 4.64 -14.28
C ASN A 45 -17.74 5.76 -13.46
N LYS A 46 -17.37 7.03 -13.68
CA LYS A 46 -17.90 8.21 -12.96
C LYS A 46 -17.88 8.02 -11.44
N LEU A 47 -16.78 7.46 -10.91
CA LEU A 47 -16.62 7.27 -9.49
C LEU A 47 -16.48 8.62 -8.78
N GLU A 48 -17.19 8.82 -7.70
CA GLU A 48 -17.02 9.99 -6.84
C GLU A 48 -15.73 9.83 -6.04
N ILE A 49 -14.76 10.71 -6.33
CA ILE A 49 -13.45 10.70 -5.68
C ILE A 49 -13.62 11.19 -4.25
N SER A 50 -13.08 10.45 -3.30
CA SER A 50 -13.07 10.83 -1.89
C SER A 50 -12.26 12.09 -1.66
N ASP A 51 -12.61 12.86 -0.63
CA ASP A 51 -11.84 14.03 -0.22
C ASP A 51 -10.38 13.66 0.09
N GLU A 52 -9.44 14.46 -0.45
CA GLU A 52 -8.01 14.18 -0.31
C GLU A 52 -7.57 14.15 1.15
N GLU A 53 -8.05 15.09 1.96
CA GLU A 53 -7.64 15.20 3.35
C GLU A 53 -8.13 13.99 4.16
N LEU A 54 -9.38 13.57 3.95
CA LEU A 54 -9.92 12.37 4.58
C LEU A 54 -9.17 11.12 4.14
N ALA A 55 -8.97 10.93 2.84
CA ALA A 55 -8.34 9.72 2.30
C ALA A 55 -6.85 9.60 2.68
N THR A 56 -6.14 10.72 2.82
CA THR A 56 -4.72 10.71 3.17
C THR A 56 -4.43 10.65 4.67
N ASN A 57 -5.40 10.99 5.52
CA ASN A 57 -5.22 11.10 6.98
C ASN A 57 -6.04 10.08 7.79
N TYR A 58 -6.70 9.13 7.13
CA TYR A 58 -7.35 7.99 7.77
C TYR A 58 -6.71 6.70 7.26
N VAL A 59 -5.73 6.18 7.99
CA VAL A 59 -4.83 5.14 7.48
C VAL A 59 -4.68 3.96 8.45
N ASN A 60 -4.54 2.77 7.88
CA ASN A 60 -4.05 1.58 8.58
C ASN A 60 -2.59 1.36 8.19
N PHE A 61 -1.65 1.74 9.05
CA PHE A 61 -0.23 1.50 8.86
C PHE A 61 0.38 1.14 10.21
N TYR A 62 0.26 -0.13 10.56
CA TYR A 62 0.52 -0.65 11.89
C TYR A 62 1.96 -0.49 12.35
N GLU A 63 2.90 -0.48 11.43
CA GLU A 63 4.31 -0.18 11.71
C GLU A 63 4.48 1.16 12.44
N PHE A 64 3.62 2.13 12.16
CA PHE A 64 3.56 3.39 12.92
C PHE A 64 2.64 3.30 14.13
N SER A 65 1.40 2.83 13.96
CA SER A 65 0.41 2.70 15.03
C SER A 65 -0.84 1.99 14.54
N THR A 66 -1.54 1.31 15.46
CA THR A 66 -2.91 0.81 15.26
C THR A 66 -3.96 1.92 15.26
N ASP A 67 -3.66 3.07 15.86
CA ASP A 67 -4.51 4.27 15.80
C ASP A 67 -4.29 4.99 14.47
N LYS A 68 -5.37 5.11 13.67
CA LYS A 68 -5.33 5.63 12.31
C LYS A 68 -4.85 7.08 12.18
N ARG A 69 -5.12 7.92 13.19
CA ARG A 69 -4.70 9.33 13.22
C ARG A 69 -3.30 9.49 13.80
N LYS A 70 -2.99 8.70 14.83
CA LYS A 70 -1.66 8.67 15.43
C LYS A 70 -0.62 8.18 14.43
N ALA A 71 -0.95 7.18 13.61
CA ALA A 71 -0.09 6.71 12.53
C ALA A 71 0.33 7.85 11.58
N VAL A 72 -0.58 8.78 11.25
CA VAL A 72 -0.28 9.95 10.43
C VAL A 72 0.77 10.85 11.06
N SER A 73 0.62 11.18 12.35
CA SER A 73 1.58 12.05 13.05
C SER A 73 2.96 11.40 13.21
N LEU A 74 3.01 10.10 13.48
CA LEU A 74 4.26 9.35 13.64
C LEU A 74 5.02 9.17 12.31
N ALA A 75 4.29 9.09 11.20
CA ALA A 75 4.90 8.93 9.88
C ALA A 75 5.63 10.17 9.34
N GLN A 76 5.46 11.36 9.94
CA GLN A 76 5.97 12.61 9.37
C GLN A 76 7.51 12.66 9.25
N ASN A 77 8.23 11.89 10.04
CA ASN A 77 9.70 11.82 10.01
C ASN A 77 10.23 10.63 9.19
N PHE A 78 9.34 9.89 8.53
CA PHE A 78 9.74 8.74 7.73
C PHE A 78 10.61 9.14 6.54
N ASN A 79 11.81 8.57 6.46
CA ASN A 79 12.81 8.89 5.45
C ASN A 79 12.75 7.88 4.29
N THR A 80 12.49 8.38 3.10
CA THR A 80 12.45 7.58 1.86
C THR A 80 13.61 7.88 0.90
N GLN A 81 14.68 8.55 1.38
CA GLN A 81 15.86 8.84 0.57
C GLN A 81 16.63 7.56 0.21
N ASN A 82 17.22 7.56 -0.99
CA ASN A 82 18.01 6.44 -1.50
C ASN A 82 17.27 5.08 -1.47
N TRP A 83 15.94 5.12 -1.60
CA TRP A 83 15.10 3.93 -1.57
C TRP A 83 15.46 2.98 -2.69
N LYS A 84 15.59 1.70 -2.33
CA LYS A 84 15.88 0.62 -3.26
C LYS A 84 14.87 -0.50 -3.08
N ILE A 85 14.58 -1.18 -4.17
CA ILE A 85 13.70 -2.33 -4.20
C ILE A 85 14.50 -3.50 -4.77
N ASP A 86 14.71 -4.54 -3.97
CA ASP A 86 15.38 -5.76 -4.39
C ASP A 86 14.36 -6.71 -5.03
N ILE A 87 14.70 -7.20 -6.22
CA ILE A 87 13.90 -8.13 -7.00
C ILE A 87 14.67 -9.43 -7.14
N SER A 88 14.08 -10.55 -6.69
CA SER A 88 14.78 -11.82 -6.54
C SER A 88 13.84 -13.03 -6.64
N GLY A 89 14.36 -14.23 -6.38
CA GLY A 89 13.63 -15.49 -6.42
C GLY A 89 13.69 -16.15 -7.78
N GLU A 90 12.58 -16.70 -8.24
CA GLU A 90 12.43 -17.44 -9.50
C GLU A 90 12.45 -16.51 -10.73
N ILE A 91 13.59 -15.85 -10.95
CA ILE A 91 13.86 -14.94 -12.07
C ILE A 91 15.23 -15.25 -12.70
N GLU A 92 15.44 -14.83 -13.95
CA GLU A 92 16.72 -15.05 -14.65
C GLU A 92 17.92 -14.50 -13.89
N LYS A 93 17.81 -13.28 -13.37
CA LYS A 93 18.88 -12.60 -12.64
C LYS A 93 18.32 -11.62 -11.61
N PRO A 94 18.74 -11.70 -10.34
CA PRO A 94 18.38 -10.70 -9.34
C PRO A 94 18.81 -9.29 -9.74
N LEU A 95 17.98 -8.30 -9.40
CA LEU A 95 18.24 -6.89 -9.68
C LEU A 95 17.75 -6.02 -8.54
N THR A 96 18.32 -4.82 -8.44
CA THR A 96 17.91 -3.79 -7.49
C THR A 96 17.53 -2.54 -8.26
N LEU A 97 16.34 -2.00 -8.02
CA LEU A 97 15.84 -0.78 -8.64
C LEU A 97 15.86 0.38 -7.65
N SER A 98 16.35 1.52 -8.10
CA SER A 98 16.18 2.79 -7.41
C SER A 98 14.80 3.39 -7.69
N MET A 99 14.40 4.43 -6.94
CA MET A 99 13.16 5.16 -7.28
C MET A 99 13.28 5.87 -8.63
N GLU A 100 14.47 6.28 -9.03
CA GLU A 100 14.72 6.82 -10.36
C GLU A 100 14.42 5.81 -11.48
N ASP A 101 14.72 4.52 -11.26
CA ASP A 101 14.40 3.46 -12.21
C ASP A 101 12.89 3.17 -12.22
N ILE A 102 12.25 3.15 -11.06
CA ILE A 102 10.80 3.00 -10.91
C ILE A 102 10.05 4.11 -11.66
N LEU A 103 10.52 5.34 -11.58
CA LEU A 103 9.89 6.48 -12.23
C LEU A 103 10.06 6.53 -13.77
N LYS A 104 10.82 5.60 -14.36
CA LYS A 104 10.93 5.42 -15.83
C LYS A 104 9.82 4.53 -16.41
N PHE A 105 9.09 3.77 -15.57
CA PHE A 105 7.94 3.01 -16.03
C PHE A 105 6.82 3.93 -16.55
N PRO A 106 5.92 3.41 -17.43
CA PRO A 106 4.82 4.21 -17.97
C PRO A 106 3.81 4.53 -16.87
N LEU A 107 3.96 5.72 -16.28
CA LEU A 107 3.08 6.15 -15.21
C LEU A 107 1.71 6.54 -15.75
N GLU A 108 0.67 6.16 -15.01
CA GLU A 108 -0.72 6.48 -15.29
C GLU A 108 -1.48 6.77 -14.01
N GLU A 109 -2.51 7.58 -14.11
CA GLU A 109 -3.51 7.76 -13.06
C GLU A 109 -4.58 6.69 -13.20
N ARG A 110 -4.99 6.11 -12.08
CA ARG A 110 -6.08 5.12 -11.98
C ARG A 110 -7.01 5.49 -10.84
N ILE A 111 -8.25 5.78 -11.15
CA ILE A 111 -9.29 6.10 -10.17
C ILE A 111 -9.93 4.79 -9.71
N TYR A 112 -9.57 4.33 -8.51
CA TYR A 112 -9.99 3.05 -8.00
C TYR A 112 -10.82 3.17 -6.72
N ARG A 113 -11.83 2.30 -6.57
CA ARG A 113 -12.41 1.96 -5.28
C ARG A 113 -11.36 1.27 -4.43
N PHE A 114 -11.35 1.58 -3.15
CA PHE A 114 -10.47 0.97 -2.17
C PHE A 114 -11.29 0.61 -0.93
N ARG A 115 -11.23 -0.64 -0.48
CA ARG A 115 -12.09 -1.19 0.56
C ARG A 115 -11.27 -1.82 1.68
N CYS A 116 -11.42 -1.33 2.89
CA CYS A 116 -10.81 -1.95 4.05
C CYS A 116 -11.65 -3.12 4.57
N VAL A 117 -11.01 -4.16 5.10
CA VAL A 117 -11.69 -5.26 5.79
C VAL A 117 -12.54 -4.77 6.96
N GLU A 118 -12.19 -3.65 7.58
CA GLU A 118 -12.93 -2.97 8.66
C GLU A 118 -14.19 -2.23 8.18
N THR A 119 -14.72 -2.54 7.00
CA THR A 119 -15.99 -2.03 6.44
C THR A 119 -16.01 -0.55 6.00
N TRP A 120 -14.90 0.15 5.98
CA TRP A 120 -14.86 1.49 5.39
C TRP A 120 -14.24 1.46 3.98
N SER A 121 -14.61 2.43 3.17
CA SER A 121 -14.15 2.52 1.78
C SER A 121 -13.84 3.95 1.36
N MET A 122 -13.11 4.08 0.26
CA MET A 122 -12.79 5.34 -0.40
C MET A 122 -12.61 5.12 -1.90
N VAL A 123 -12.64 6.19 -2.68
CA VAL A 123 -12.25 6.21 -4.09
C VAL A 123 -11.03 7.11 -4.22
N VAL A 124 -9.94 6.58 -4.74
CA VAL A 124 -8.64 7.28 -4.76
C VAL A 124 -8.07 7.31 -6.17
N PRO A 125 -7.65 8.50 -6.65
CA PRO A 125 -6.88 8.64 -7.87
C PRO A 125 -5.40 8.33 -7.57
N TRP A 126 -4.99 7.10 -7.85
CA TRP A 126 -3.60 6.64 -7.70
C TRP A 126 -2.78 7.04 -8.92
N VAL A 127 -1.50 7.33 -8.73
CA VAL A 127 -0.53 7.48 -9.81
C VAL A 127 0.52 6.38 -9.67
N GLY A 128 0.70 5.59 -10.72
CA GLY A 128 1.62 4.45 -10.70
C GLY A 128 1.73 3.78 -12.07
N PHE A 129 2.12 2.52 -12.08
CA PHE A 129 2.22 1.72 -13.29
C PHE A 129 1.75 0.30 -13.03
N GLU A 130 1.30 -0.41 -14.06
CA GLU A 130 0.88 -1.80 -13.93
C GLU A 130 2.06 -2.67 -13.48
N LEU A 131 1.84 -3.50 -12.45
CA LEU A 131 2.87 -4.39 -11.90
C LEU A 131 3.47 -5.31 -12.97
N ARG A 132 2.68 -5.68 -14.00
CA ARG A 132 3.15 -6.55 -15.09
C ARG A 132 4.40 -6.01 -15.80
N HIS A 133 4.57 -4.69 -15.93
CA HIS A 133 5.76 -4.11 -16.56
C HIS A 133 7.04 -4.42 -15.80
N LEU A 134 6.97 -4.41 -14.45
CA LEU A 134 8.09 -4.84 -13.60
C LEU A 134 8.32 -6.36 -13.72
N ILE A 135 7.25 -7.15 -13.77
CA ILE A 135 7.33 -8.61 -13.93
C ILE A 135 7.98 -8.97 -15.28
N GLU A 136 7.55 -8.34 -16.36
CA GLU A 136 8.13 -8.54 -17.71
C GLU A 136 9.63 -8.19 -17.73
N MET A 137 10.02 -7.11 -17.06
CA MET A 137 11.43 -6.71 -16.93
C MET A 137 12.24 -7.70 -16.08
N ALA A 138 11.65 -8.25 -15.00
CA ALA A 138 12.31 -9.19 -14.11
C ALA A 138 12.51 -10.58 -14.73
N LYS A 139 11.76 -10.90 -15.79
CA LYS A 139 11.82 -12.18 -16.51
C LYS A 139 11.73 -13.40 -15.59
N PRO A 140 10.57 -13.63 -14.95
CA PRO A 140 10.39 -14.78 -14.10
C PRO A 140 10.51 -16.09 -14.87
N THR A 141 11.03 -17.12 -14.21
CA THR A 141 11.10 -18.47 -14.74
C THR A 141 9.72 -19.13 -14.75
N SER A 142 9.57 -20.27 -15.38
CA SER A 142 8.31 -21.06 -15.38
C SER A 142 7.92 -21.56 -13.98
N GLU A 143 8.85 -21.58 -13.03
CA GLU A 143 8.63 -21.97 -11.64
C GLU A 143 7.96 -20.88 -10.80
N ALA A 144 8.02 -19.62 -11.22
CA ALA A 144 7.38 -18.50 -10.53
C ALA A 144 5.85 -18.62 -10.60
N LYS A 145 5.23 -18.93 -9.49
CA LYS A 145 3.76 -19.07 -9.35
C LYS A 145 3.13 -17.93 -8.57
N PHE A 146 3.93 -17.30 -7.71
CA PHE A 146 3.50 -16.22 -6.82
C PHE A 146 4.51 -15.09 -6.83
N VAL A 147 4.02 -13.90 -6.44
CA VAL A 147 4.84 -12.72 -6.17
C VAL A 147 4.66 -12.35 -4.70
N LYS A 148 5.76 -12.33 -3.96
CA LYS A 148 5.82 -11.96 -2.55
C LYS A 148 6.40 -10.56 -2.41
N PHE A 149 5.79 -9.74 -1.58
CA PHE A 149 6.21 -8.38 -1.28
C PHE A 149 6.59 -8.25 0.19
N THR A 150 7.59 -7.43 0.48
CA THR A 150 8.04 -7.18 1.85
C THR A 150 8.19 -5.68 2.09
N THR A 151 7.63 -5.18 3.20
CA THR A 151 7.78 -3.81 3.69
C THR A 151 9.16 -3.62 4.34
N LEU A 152 9.64 -2.39 4.40
CA LEU A 152 10.85 -2.02 5.13
C LEU A 152 10.79 -2.48 6.60
N LEU A 153 11.84 -3.15 7.04
CA LEU A 153 12.09 -3.40 8.46
C LEU A 153 13.13 -2.38 8.95
N ASP A 154 12.69 -1.40 9.71
CA ASP A 154 13.54 -0.36 10.30
C ASP A 154 12.97 0.14 11.63
N LYS A 155 13.43 -0.45 12.71
CA LYS A 155 13.00 -0.14 14.07
C LYS A 155 13.25 1.32 14.48
N SER A 156 14.19 2.01 13.83
CA SER A 156 14.47 3.43 14.11
C SER A 156 13.40 4.37 13.56
N GLN A 157 12.63 3.92 12.57
CA GLN A 157 11.61 4.72 11.89
C GLN A 157 10.18 4.25 12.19
N PHE A 158 10.00 2.98 12.53
CA PHE A 158 8.70 2.37 12.78
C PHE A 158 8.51 2.01 14.27
N PRO A 159 7.75 2.80 15.03
CA PRO A 159 7.62 2.61 16.47
C PRO A 159 7.05 1.26 16.89
N ASP A 160 6.12 0.66 16.13
CA ASP A 160 5.55 -0.64 16.49
C ASP A 160 6.54 -1.78 16.21
N GLN A 161 7.44 -1.63 15.20
CA GLN A 161 8.52 -2.59 14.96
C GLN A 161 9.56 -2.63 16.09
N ASP A 162 9.72 -1.53 16.84
CA ASP A 162 10.63 -1.43 17.99
C ASP A 162 9.91 -1.70 19.33
N ALA A 163 8.62 -1.94 19.33
CA ALA A 163 7.86 -2.19 20.53
C ALA A 163 8.27 -3.51 21.21
N LEU A 164 8.24 -3.54 22.55
CA LEU A 164 8.49 -4.77 23.32
C LEU A 164 7.47 -5.88 22.98
N PHE A 165 6.24 -5.48 22.69
CA PHE A 165 5.15 -6.35 22.23
C PHE A 165 4.57 -5.74 20.94
N PRO A 166 5.14 -6.05 19.77
CA PRO A 166 4.65 -5.54 18.51
C PRO A 166 3.24 -6.09 18.21
N THR A 167 2.44 -5.29 17.52
CA THR A 167 1.05 -5.64 17.20
C THR A 167 0.95 -6.87 16.29
N ILE A 168 1.89 -7.01 15.36
CA ILE A 168 2.00 -8.12 14.40
C ILE A 168 3.48 -8.48 14.21
N ASP A 169 3.76 -9.61 13.55
CA ASP A 169 5.12 -9.96 13.17
C ASP A 169 5.60 -9.08 12.00
N TYR A 170 6.83 -8.55 12.14
CA TYR A 170 7.50 -7.74 11.12
C TYR A 170 8.73 -8.45 10.53
N PRO A 171 9.14 -8.15 9.27
CA PRO A 171 8.53 -7.19 8.35
C PRO A 171 7.15 -7.63 7.87
N TYR A 172 6.29 -6.67 7.53
CA TYR A 172 5.00 -6.95 6.91
C TYR A 172 5.21 -7.60 5.54
N VAL A 173 4.49 -8.69 5.29
CA VAL A 173 4.58 -9.49 4.07
C VAL A 173 3.21 -9.67 3.44
N GLU A 174 3.15 -9.59 2.13
CA GLU A 174 1.98 -9.92 1.33
C GLU A 174 2.35 -10.73 0.08
N GLY A 175 1.36 -11.40 -0.49
CA GLY A 175 1.54 -12.17 -1.71
C GLY A 175 0.37 -12.09 -2.67
N LEU A 176 0.67 -12.28 -3.95
CA LEU A 176 -0.31 -12.45 -5.03
C LEU A 176 0.03 -13.70 -5.82
N ARG A 177 -0.99 -14.37 -6.41
CA ARG A 177 -0.73 -15.32 -7.50
C ARG A 177 -0.18 -14.55 -8.70
N MET A 178 0.55 -15.24 -9.56
CA MET A 178 1.14 -14.63 -10.76
C MET A 178 0.07 -14.02 -11.70
N ASP A 179 -1.07 -14.69 -11.87
CA ASP A 179 -2.17 -14.17 -12.70
C ASP A 179 -2.83 -12.91 -12.11
N GLU A 180 -2.93 -12.81 -10.78
CA GLU A 180 -3.37 -11.60 -10.09
C GLU A 180 -2.34 -10.46 -10.22
N ALA A 181 -1.05 -10.79 -10.11
CA ALA A 181 0.04 -9.84 -10.24
C ALA A 181 0.17 -9.30 -11.68
N MET A 182 -0.11 -10.13 -12.69
CA MET A 182 -0.09 -9.77 -14.11
C MET A 182 -1.38 -9.06 -14.56
N HIS A 183 -2.41 -9.01 -13.73
CA HIS A 183 -3.68 -8.40 -14.11
C HIS A 183 -3.54 -6.88 -14.30
N PRO A 184 -4.13 -6.28 -15.35
CA PRO A 184 -4.00 -4.84 -15.65
C PRO A 184 -4.45 -3.89 -14.52
N LEU A 185 -5.32 -4.34 -13.62
CA LEU A 185 -5.76 -3.55 -12.47
C LEU A 185 -4.76 -3.56 -11.30
N THR A 186 -3.76 -4.43 -11.32
CA THR A 186 -2.73 -4.48 -10.26
C THR A 186 -1.68 -3.43 -10.50
N LEU A 187 -1.62 -2.44 -9.61
CA LEU A 187 -0.80 -1.24 -9.75
C LEU A 187 0.29 -1.17 -8.67
N LEU A 188 1.50 -0.79 -9.06
CA LEU A 188 2.51 -0.23 -8.15
C LEU A 188 2.36 1.29 -8.15
N ALA A 189 1.82 1.84 -7.06
CA ALA A 189 1.56 3.27 -6.93
C ALA A 189 2.73 4.00 -6.28
N VAL A 190 3.09 5.14 -6.84
CA VAL A 190 4.11 6.09 -6.35
C VAL A 190 3.48 7.44 -5.97
N GLY A 191 2.22 7.63 -6.29
CA GLY A 191 1.47 8.85 -6.00
C GLY A 191 -0.03 8.62 -5.81
N MET A 192 -0.69 9.64 -5.28
CA MET A 192 -2.14 9.77 -5.18
C MET A 192 -2.54 11.24 -5.27
N TYR A 193 -3.72 11.53 -5.81
CA TYR A 193 -4.17 12.93 -6.04
C TYR A 193 -3.12 13.75 -6.82
N LYS A 194 -2.47 13.15 -7.81
CA LYS A 194 -1.42 13.78 -8.64
C LYS A 194 -0.20 14.30 -7.86
N LYS A 195 -0.01 13.80 -6.63
CA LYS A 195 1.11 14.14 -5.74
C LYS A 195 1.85 12.85 -5.35
N ALA A 196 3.12 12.97 -4.97
CA ALA A 196 3.86 11.84 -4.39
C ALA A 196 3.11 11.26 -3.18
N LEU A 197 3.24 9.95 -2.95
CA LEU A 197 2.70 9.33 -1.75
C LEU A 197 3.25 10.02 -0.50
N LYS A 198 2.36 10.34 0.42
CA LYS A 198 2.77 10.76 1.77
C LYS A 198 3.30 9.55 2.55
N PRO A 199 4.18 9.74 3.54
CA PRO A 199 4.69 8.66 4.38
C PRO A 199 3.62 7.71 4.89
N GLN A 200 2.56 8.24 5.51
CA GLN A 200 1.44 7.46 6.05
C GLN A 200 0.63 6.70 4.99
N ASN A 201 0.75 7.05 3.72
CA ASN A 201 0.04 6.39 2.63
C ASN A 201 0.87 5.32 1.93
N GLY A 202 2.06 5.02 2.44
CA GLY A 202 2.93 3.94 1.96
C GLY A 202 4.04 4.38 1.03
N ALA A 203 4.53 5.63 1.19
CA ALA A 203 5.69 6.14 0.44
C ALA A 203 6.91 5.22 0.55
N PRO A 204 7.81 5.22 -0.45
CA PRO A 204 7.70 5.92 -1.72
C PRO A 204 6.94 5.12 -2.78
N ILE A 205 6.66 3.82 -2.51
CA ILE A 205 5.98 2.90 -3.42
C ILE A 205 5.16 1.88 -2.65
N ARG A 206 3.97 1.60 -3.16
CA ARG A 206 3.05 0.62 -2.58
C ARG A 206 2.33 -0.16 -3.66
N LEU A 207 1.79 -1.32 -3.27
CA LEU A 207 0.85 -2.09 -4.08
C LEU A 207 -0.57 -1.50 -3.95
N VAL A 208 -1.35 -1.57 -5.04
CA VAL A 208 -2.80 -1.33 -5.07
C VAL A 208 -3.47 -2.42 -5.88
N VAL A 209 -4.36 -3.18 -5.23
CA VAL A 209 -5.16 -4.25 -5.84
C VAL A 209 -6.63 -3.95 -5.54
N PRO A 210 -7.36 -3.28 -6.44
CA PRO A 210 -8.62 -2.61 -6.11
C PRO A 210 -9.77 -3.57 -5.77
N TRP A 211 -9.72 -4.82 -6.21
CA TRP A 211 -10.76 -5.82 -5.93
C TRP A 211 -10.55 -6.62 -4.64
N LYS A 212 -9.40 -6.40 -3.98
CA LYS A 212 -9.03 -7.05 -2.72
C LYS A 212 -9.16 -6.08 -1.53
N TYR A 213 -9.29 -6.62 -0.34
CA TYR A 213 -9.24 -5.81 0.88
C TYR A 213 -7.91 -5.06 1.01
N GLY A 214 -7.95 -3.86 1.55
CA GLY A 214 -6.85 -2.91 1.57
C GLY A 214 -5.55 -3.40 2.25
N PHE A 215 -5.62 -4.39 3.14
CA PHE A 215 -4.42 -4.95 3.77
C PHE A 215 -3.53 -5.69 2.75
N LYS A 216 -4.11 -6.20 1.66
CA LYS A 216 -3.37 -6.80 0.53
C LYS A 216 -2.47 -5.79 -0.20
N SER A 217 -2.82 -4.52 -0.12
CA SER A 217 -2.11 -3.41 -0.77
C SER A 217 -0.95 -2.92 0.10
N ILE A 218 0.07 -3.77 0.24
CA ILE A 218 1.28 -3.55 1.05
C ILE A 218 1.98 -2.24 0.73
N LYS A 219 2.56 -1.60 1.76
CA LYS A 219 3.14 -0.24 1.74
C LYS A 219 4.66 -0.28 1.89
N SER A 220 5.33 0.79 1.43
CA SER A 220 6.77 1.01 1.62
C SER A 220 7.60 -0.23 1.27
N ILE A 221 7.38 -0.74 0.05
CA ILE A 221 7.96 -1.99 -0.45
C ILE A 221 9.47 -1.82 -0.65
N VAL A 222 10.26 -2.76 -0.10
CA VAL A 222 11.71 -2.85 -0.31
C VAL A 222 12.13 -4.14 -1.01
N LYS A 223 11.24 -5.15 -1.09
CA LYS A 223 11.57 -6.41 -1.74
C LYS A 223 10.37 -6.99 -2.46
N ILE A 224 10.63 -7.52 -3.66
CA ILE A 224 9.68 -8.28 -4.48
C ILE A 224 10.35 -9.61 -4.84
N GLU A 225 9.78 -10.72 -4.39
CA GLU A 225 10.31 -12.07 -4.63
C GLU A 225 9.32 -12.87 -5.47
N PHE A 226 9.83 -13.51 -6.51
CA PHE A 226 9.08 -14.48 -7.29
C PHE A 226 9.26 -15.85 -6.64
N THR A 227 8.16 -16.51 -6.28
CA THR A 227 8.22 -17.77 -5.54
C THR A 227 7.44 -18.88 -6.23
N LYS A 228 7.90 -20.11 -6.06
CA LYS A 228 7.19 -21.31 -6.49
C LYS A 228 6.01 -21.60 -5.56
N GLU A 229 6.26 -21.52 -4.26
CA GLU A 229 5.27 -21.79 -3.23
C GLU A 229 4.51 -20.53 -2.84
N GLN A 230 3.24 -20.70 -2.42
CA GLN A 230 2.42 -19.61 -1.91
C GLN A 230 3.07 -18.99 -0.67
N PRO A 231 3.40 -17.69 -0.70
CA PRO A 231 3.92 -17.02 0.47
C PRO A 231 2.83 -16.87 1.54
N LYS A 232 3.19 -17.07 2.79
CA LYS A 232 2.29 -16.82 3.91
C LYS A 232 2.28 -15.32 4.20
N SER A 233 1.10 -14.69 4.18
CA SER A 233 0.96 -13.26 4.48
C SER A 233 1.00 -12.99 5.99
N THR A 234 1.30 -11.76 6.37
CA THR A 234 1.38 -11.37 7.79
C THR A 234 0.05 -11.60 8.51
N TRP A 235 -1.08 -11.15 7.93
CA TRP A 235 -2.38 -11.33 8.58
C TRP A 235 -2.84 -12.79 8.62
N GLU A 236 -2.58 -13.57 7.56
CA GLU A 236 -2.83 -15.02 7.55
C GLU A 236 -2.01 -15.75 8.63
N SER A 237 -0.79 -15.27 8.92
CA SER A 237 0.04 -15.81 10.00
C SER A 237 -0.48 -15.43 11.38
N TYR A 238 -0.92 -14.18 11.53
CA TYR A 238 -1.37 -13.61 12.80
C TYR A 238 -2.74 -14.16 13.23
N ALA A 239 -3.72 -14.20 12.30
CA ALA A 239 -5.08 -14.64 12.59
C ALA A 239 -5.68 -15.44 11.41
N PRO A 240 -5.26 -16.71 11.22
CA PRO A 240 -5.63 -17.51 10.04
C PRO A 240 -7.12 -17.83 9.94
N SER A 241 -7.87 -17.74 11.05
CA SER A 241 -9.33 -17.87 11.03
C SER A 241 -10.08 -16.60 10.59
N GLU A 242 -9.39 -15.47 10.51
CA GLU A 242 -9.97 -14.17 10.17
C GLU A 242 -9.51 -13.65 8.81
N TYR A 243 -8.30 -14.02 8.38
CA TYR A 243 -7.64 -13.50 7.18
C TYR A 243 -7.09 -14.61 6.32
N GLY A 244 -7.54 -14.68 5.08
CA GLY A 244 -7.04 -15.61 4.09
C GLY A 244 -6.05 -14.98 3.10
N PHE A 245 -5.43 -15.84 2.29
CA PHE A 245 -4.44 -15.41 1.29
C PHE A 245 -5.04 -14.52 0.21
N TYR A 246 -6.23 -14.87 -0.30
CA TYR A 246 -6.79 -14.15 -1.45
C TYR A 246 -7.32 -12.77 -1.08
N ALA A 247 -7.94 -12.63 0.08
CA ALA A 247 -8.45 -11.36 0.60
C ALA A 247 -9.34 -10.59 -0.40
N ASN A 248 -10.08 -11.30 -1.23
CA ASN A 248 -11.02 -10.70 -2.18
C ASN A 248 -12.19 -10.06 -1.45
N VAL A 249 -12.60 -8.84 -1.85
CA VAL A 249 -13.80 -8.21 -1.29
C VAL A 249 -15.02 -9.05 -1.65
N ASN A 250 -15.66 -9.63 -0.63
CA ASN A 250 -16.78 -10.53 -0.79
C ASN A 250 -17.87 -10.22 0.26
N PRO A 251 -19.03 -9.63 -0.14
CA PRO A 251 -20.12 -9.32 0.78
C PRO A 251 -20.78 -10.56 1.40
N ASN A 252 -20.58 -11.75 0.80
CA ASN A 252 -21.22 -13.00 1.22
C ASN A 252 -20.35 -13.80 2.21
N VAL A 253 -19.12 -13.36 2.49
CA VAL A 253 -18.21 -13.96 3.46
C VAL A 253 -17.91 -12.94 4.54
N SER A 254 -18.54 -13.10 5.70
CA SER A 254 -18.36 -12.20 6.84
C SER A 254 -17.01 -12.45 7.51
N HIS A 255 -16.42 -11.40 8.04
CA HIS A 255 -15.36 -11.52 9.03
C HIS A 255 -15.96 -12.14 10.31
N PRO A 256 -15.23 -12.96 11.10
CA PRO A 256 -15.78 -13.55 12.32
C PRO A 256 -16.36 -12.58 13.33
N ARG A 257 -15.89 -11.32 13.31
CA ARG A 257 -16.30 -10.27 14.27
C ARG A 257 -17.31 -9.26 13.72
N TRP A 258 -17.51 -9.18 12.40
CA TRP A 258 -18.46 -8.25 11.75
C TRP A 258 -18.90 -8.71 10.37
N SER A 259 -20.01 -8.16 9.89
CA SER A 259 -20.52 -8.42 8.55
C SER A 259 -19.77 -7.63 7.48
N GLN A 260 -19.53 -8.25 6.32
CA GLN A 260 -18.98 -7.58 5.15
C GLN A 260 -20.05 -7.14 4.13
N ALA A 261 -21.33 -7.36 4.42
CA ALA A 261 -22.41 -7.07 3.50
C ALA A 261 -22.57 -5.58 3.16
N ASN A 262 -22.17 -4.70 4.08
CA ASN A 262 -22.25 -3.26 3.90
C ASN A 262 -20.92 -2.58 4.18
N GLU A 263 -20.74 -1.41 3.60
CA GLU A 263 -19.58 -0.55 3.79
C GLU A 263 -19.99 0.90 4.00
N ARG A 264 -19.09 1.70 4.58
CA ARG A 264 -19.26 3.14 4.74
C ARG A 264 -18.13 3.86 4.01
N ALA A 265 -18.44 4.71 3.04
CA ALA A 265 -17.43 5.57 2.45
C ALA A 265 -16.92 6.61 3.47
N LEU A 266 -15.65 6.97 3.41
CA LEU A 266 -15.09 7.99 4.29
C LEU A 266 -15.81 9.32 4.07
N GLY A 267 -16.30 9.92 5.15
CA GLY A 267 -17.10 11.13 5.13
C GLY A 267 -18.59 10.90 5.06
N ASP A 268 -19.06 9.71 4.69
CA ASP A 268 -20.49 9.40 4.61
C ASP A 268 -21.09 9.11 5.99
N PHE A 269 -22.35 9.52 6.15
CA PHE A 269 -23.12 9.19 7.33
C PHE A 269 -23.76 7.80 7.24
N PHE A 270 -24.23 7.41 6.05
CA PHE A 270 -24.93 6.14 5.80
C PHE A 270 -24.00 5.06 5.21
N THR A 271 -24.36 3.81 5.45
CA THR A 271 -23.73 2.66 4.81
C THR A 271 -24.40 2.37 3.47
N LYS A 272 -23.65 1.71 2.58
CA LYS A 272 -24.14 1.18 1.29
C LYS A 272 -23.77 -0.29 1.16
N PRO A 273 -24.46 -1.08 0.30
CA PRO A 273 -24.09 -2.46 0.03
C PRO A 273 -22.66 -2.57 -0.50
N THR A 274 -21.90 -3.52 0.03
CA THR A 274 -20.57 -3.88 -0.51
C THR A 274 -20.74 -4.62 -1.84
N LEU A 275 -19.96 -4.25 -2.85
CA LEU A 275 -19.97 -4.90 -4.15
C LEU A 275 -18.97 -6.08 -4.16
N MET A 276 -19.36 -7.19 -4.81
CA MET A 276 -18.45 -8.31 -5.05
C MET A 276 -17.20 -7.83 -5.78
N PHE A 277 -16.01 -8.30 -5.34
CA PHE A 277 -14.72 -7.82 -5.84
C PHE A 277 -14.61 -6.29 -5.85
N ASN A 278 -15.24 -5.62 -4.86
CA ASN A 278 -15.27 -4.16 -4.77
C ASN A 278 -15.81 -3.47 -6.03
N GLY A 279 -16.66 -4.17 -6.79
CA GLY A 279 -17.25 -3.68 -8.04
C GLY A 279 -16.40 -3.90 -9.30
N TYR A 280 -15.36 -4.74 -9.22
CA TYR A 280 -14.51 -5.16 -10.36
C TYR A 280 -14.81 -6.59 -10.81
N GLU A 281 -16.01 -7.10 -10.55
CA GLU A 281 -16.39 -8.49 -10.85
C GLU A 281 -16.21 -8.82 -12.33
N LYS A 282 -16.59 -7.92 -13.23
CA LYS A 282 -16.50 -8.14 -14.67
C LYS A 282 -15.07 -8.36 -15.15
N GLU A 283 -14.11 -7.70 -14.52
CA GLU A 283 -12.71 -7.73 -14.86
C GLU A 283 -11.99 -8.93 -14.27
N VAL A 284 -12.35 -9.35 -13.04
CA VAL A 284 -11.53 -10.28 -12.26
C VAL A 284 -12.19 -11.62 -11.92
N ALA A 285 -13.51 -11.79 -12.08
CA ALA A 285 -14.20 -13.02 -11.68
C ALA A 285 -13.65 -14.27 -12.39
N SER A 286 -13.16 -14.13 -13.62
CA SER A 286 -12.56 -15.22 -14.39
C SER A 286 -11.33 -15.82 -13.73
N LEU A 287 -10.56 -15.05 -12.96
CA LEU A 287 -9.38 -15.52 -12.19
C LEU A 287 -9.75 -16.55 -11.12
N TYR A 288 -11.01 -16.54 -10.67
CA TYR A 288 -11.50 -17.32 -9.53
C TYR A 288 -12.60 -18.31 -9.90
N LYS A 289 -12.85 -18.54 -11.21
CA LYS A 289 -14.01 -19.32 -11.73
C LYS A 289 -14.13 -20.72 -11.11
N ASN A 290 -13.02 -21.37 -10.76
CA ASN A 290 -13.00 -22.73 -10.23
C ASN A 290 -12.68 -22.78 -8.73
N MET A 291 -12.86 -21.67 -8.02
CA MET A 291 -12.52 -21.57 -6.60
C MET A 291 -13.78 -21.38 -5.76
N ASP A 292 -13.89 -22.11 -4.67
CA ASP A 292 -14.86 -21.80 -3.62
C ASP A 292 -14.36 -20.58 -2.82
N LEU A 293 -14.98 -19.42 -3.05
CA LEU A 293 -14.60 -18.16 -2.41
C LEU A 293 -15.03 -18.05 -0.95
N LYS A 294 -15.75 -19.04 -0.39
CA LYS A 294 -16.02 -19.13 1.04
C LYS A 294 -14.87 -19.80 1.80
N VAL A 295 -14.14 -20.70 1.12
CA VAL A 295 -12.96 -21.37 1.66
C VAL A 295 -11.69 -20.58 1.33
N ASN A 296 -11.63 -20.00 0.14
CA ASN A 296 -10.50 -19.23 -0.38
C ASN A 296 -10.77 -17.72 -0.22
N PHE A 297 -10.78 -17.27 1.01
CA PHE A 297 -11.04 -15.87 1.36
C PHE A 297 -9.75 -15.05 1.60
#